data_40dca74c3e671f55cc0df03553303a21
#
_entry.id   40dca74c3e671f55cc0df03553303a21
#
_cell.length_a   1.000
_cell.length_b   1.000
_cell.length_c   1.000
_cell.angle_alpha   90.00
_cell.angle_beta   90.00
_cell.angle_gamma   90.00
#
_symmetry.space_group_name_H-M   'P 1'
#
loop_
_entity.id
_entity.type
_entity.pdbx_description
1 polymer ?
#
loop_
_entity_poly.entity_id
_entity_poly.type
_entity_poly.pdbx_seq_one_letter_code
_entity_poly.pdbx_strand_id
1 'polypeptide(L)'
;LVDGSGGEMNAATGKEFTAFYARLPAGGQDLAVDLLGDVLCGPALRVADVETERRVILEELHLQEDDPSDVVASLLDEALFPDHDLGREVLGTRKSVEALDRDGIAAFHDRWYRSPNLVLAAAGIVDHDLLVESVAVAFAGRGGGEAPKRSAPEALPCGDRTLRRPTESVHMAWGWRSIHRHDQRRRALGLGVHVLGGGLSSRLFQAVREDRGLAYSVFAGAHLYSDAGALGIHAATEPDRA
;
A
#
# COMPACT_ATOMS: atom_id res chain seq x y z
N LEU A 1 5.15 -8.18 -24.65
CA LEU A 1 3.78 -8.37 -25.18
C LEU A 1 2.92 -7.14 -24.85
N VAL A 2 2.76 -6.78 -23.59
CA VAL A 2 1.90 -5.65 -23.16
C VAL A 2 2.36 -4.33 -23.77
N ASP A 3 3.63 -3.96 -23.61
CA ASP A 3 4.20 -2.73 -24.18
C ASP A 3 4.08 -2.68 -25.70
N GLY A 4 4.28 -3.86 -26.38
CA GLY A 4 4.14 -3.97 -27.81
C GLY A 4 2.70 -3.77 -28.33
N SER A 5 1.70 -3.89 -27.45
CA SER A 5 0.28 -3.59 -27.76
C SER A 5 -0.13 -2.18 -27.33
N GLY A 6 0.79 -1.36 -26.82
CA GLY A 6 0.50 -0.03 -26.28
C GLY A 6 -0.22 -0.05 -24.93
N GLY A 7 -0.03 -1.12 -24.18
CA GLY A 7 -0.59 -1.30 -22.84
C GLY A 7 0.45 -1.14 -21.72
N GLU A 8 -0.02 -1.26 -20.50
CA GLU A 8 0.81 -1.35 -19.29
C GLU A 8 0.32 -2.47 -18.37
N MET A 9 1.22 -3.08 -17.62
CA MET A 9 0.91 -4.04 -16.57
C MET A 9 1.80 -3.78 -15.38
N ASN A 10 1.22 -3.79 -14.18
CA ASN A 10 1.99 -3.55 -12.96
C ASN A 10 1.29 -4.20 -11.75
N ALA A 11 1.94 -4.16 -10.59
CA ALA A 11 1.37 -4.58 -9.32
C ALA A 11 1.68 -3.58 -8.23
N ALA A 12 0.80 -3.49 -7.23
CA ALA A 12 0.99 -2.65 -6.06
C ALA A 12 0.53 -3.40 -4.81
N THR A 13 1.32 -3.33 -3.76
CA THR A 13 1.01 -3.94 -2.47
C THR A 13 0.75 -2.86 -1.42
N GLY A 14 -0.38 -2.98 -0.75
CA GLY A 14 -0.73 -2.20 0.43
C GLY A 14 -0.79 -3.08 1.67
N LYS A 15 -1.11 -2.51 2.81
CA LYS A 15 -1.18 -3.22 4.10
C LYS A 15 -2.26 -4.31 4.14
N GLU A 16 -3.28 -4.24 3.29
CA GLU A 16 -4.41 -5.18 3.32
C GLU A 16 -4.66 -5.91 1.99
N PHE A 17 -4.00 -5.54 0.91
CA PHE A 17 -4.22 -6.13 -0.40
C PHE A 17 -2.98 -6.02 -1.29
N THR A 18 -2.90 -6.89 -2.28
CA THR A 18 -2.02 -6.74 -3.45
C THR A 18 -2.92 -6.63 -4.67
N ALA A 19 -2.71 -5.61 -5.50
CA ALA A 19 -3.43 -5.40 -6.75
C ALA A 19 -2.48 -5.66 -7.92
N PHE A 20 -2.88 -6.54 -8.82
CA PHE A 20 -2.27 -6.71 -10.13
C PHE A 20 -3.21 -6.10 -11.15
N TYR A 21 -2.72 -5.27 -12.02
CA TYR A 21 -3.55 -4.60 -13.01
C TYR A 21 -2.89 -4.55 -14.38
N ALA A 22 -3.72 -4.60 -15.39
CA ALA A 22 -3.32 -4.39 -16.77
C ALA A 22 -4.24 -3.34 -17.40
N ARG A 23 -3.68 -2.41 -18.17
CA ARG A 23 -4.40 -1.48 -19.01
C ARG A 23 -4.00 -1.76 -20.45
N LEU A 24 -4.98 -2.06 -21.29
CA LEU A 24 -4.78 -2.43 -22.68
C LEU A 24 -5.72 -1.62 -23.58
N PRO A 25 -5.37 -1.40 -24.85
CA PRO A 25 -6.31 -0.89 -25.85
C PRO A 25 -7.55 -1.77 -25.99
N ALA A 26 -8.61 -1.22 -26.57
CA ALA A 26 -9.84 -1.97 -26.87
C ALA A 26 -9.52 -3.25 -27.64
N GLY A 27 -10.14 -4.37 -27.23
CA GLY A 27 -9.87 -5.71 -27.78
C GLY A 27 -8.75 -6.48 -27.09
N GLY A 28 -8.06 -5.90 -26.09
CA GLY A 28 -7.01 -6.58 -25.31
C GLY A 28 -7.51 -7.40 -24.12
N GLN A 29 -8.82 -7.62 -23.97
CA GLN A 29 -9.42 -8.32 -22.82
C GLN A 29 -8.81 -9.72 -22.60
N ASP A 30 -8.74 -10.53 -23.64
CA ASP A 30 -8.24 -11.91 -23.52
C ASP A 30 -6.75 -11.92 -23.14
N LEU A 31 -5.95 -11.03 -23.73
CA LEU A 31 -4.53 -10.88 -23.38
C LEU A 31 -4.37 -10.47 -21.90
N ALA A 32 -5.22 -9.56 -21.38
CA ALA A 32 -5.19 -9.18 -19.98
C ALA A 32 -5.50 -10.35 -19.05
N VAL A 33 -6.52 -11.14 -19.36
CA VAL A 33 -6.92 -12.30 -18.56
C VAL A 33 -5.85 -13.38 -18.59
N ASP A 34 -5.28 -13.68 -19.76
CA ASP A 34 -4.23 -14.67 -19.90
C ASP A 34 -2.98 -14.31 -19.08
N LEU A 35 -2.52 -13.06 -19.20
CA LEU A 35 -1.32 -12.60 -18.50
C LEU A 35 -1.54 -12.55 -16.98
N LEU A 36 -2.68 -12.02 -16.52
CA LEU A 36 -3.00 -11.98 -15.10
C LEU A 36 -3.20 -13.39 -14.55
N GLY A 37 -3.82 -14.28 -15.33
CA GLY A 37 -3.97 -15.69 -14.97
C GLY A 37 -2.62 -16.39 -14.82
N ASP A 38 -1.70 -16.19 -15.75
CA ASP A 38 -0.34 -16.76 -15.71
C ASP A 38 0.42 -16.30 -14.45
N VAL A 39 0.45 -14.97 -14.21
CA VAL A 39 1.16 -14.39 -13.06
C VAL A 39 0.56 -14.83 -11.73
N LEU A 40 -0.78 -14.89 -11.65
CA LEU A 40 -1.48 -15.18 -10.39
C LEU A 40 -1.66 -16.68 -10.12
N CYS A 41 -1.74 -17.51 -11.17
CA CYS A 41 -2.01 -18.93 -11.00
C CYS A 41 -0.77 -19.81 -11.12
N GLY A 42 0.21 -19.41 -11.91
CA GLY A 42 1.37 -20.23 -12.22
C GLY A 42 2.70 -19.49 -12.27
N PRO A 43 3.04 -18.63 -11.28
CA PRO A 43 4.29 -17.89 -11.30
C PRO A 43 5.49 -18.86 -11.31
N ALA A 44 6.46 -18.59 -12.16
CA ALA A 44 7.62 -19.47 -12.33
C ALA A 44 8.49 -19.58 -11.05
N LEU A 45 8.56 -18.52 -10.28
CA LEU A 45 9.33 -18.42 -9.02
C LEU A 45 10.71 -19.10 -9.10
N ARG A 46 11.47 -18.80 -10.17
CA ARG A 46 12.81 -19.37 -10.32
C ARG A 46 13.73 -18.81 -9.24
N VAL A 47 14.61 -19.62 -8.70
CA VAL A 47 15.55 -19.18 -7.65
C VAL A 47 16.34 -17.94 -8.09
N ALA A 48 16.79 -17.91 -9.34
CA ALA A 48 17.56 -16.77 -9.86
C ALA A 48 16.71 -15.47 -9.91
N ASP A 49 15.41 -15.57 -10.22
CA ASP A 49 14.51 -14.41 -10.26
C ASP A 49 14.25 -13.90 -8.83
N VAL A 50 14.04 -14.82 -7.88
CA VAL A 50 13.86 -14.49 -6.45
C VAL A 50 15.11 -13.78 -5.90
N GLU A 51 16.31 -14.25 -6.23
CA GLU A 51 17.55 -13.61 -5.76
C GLU A 51 17.79 -12.25 -6.43
N THR A 52 17.35 -12.07 -7.65
CA THR A 52 17.42 -10.77 -8.33
C THR A 52 16.44 -9.78 -7.69
N GLU A 53 15.20 -10.19 -7.47
CA GLU A 53 14.18 -9.36 -6.83
C GLU A 53 14.52 -9.02 -5.39
N ARG A 54 15.08 -9.96 -4.63
CA ARG A 54 15.59 -9.69 -3.28
C ARG A 54 16.54 -8.50 -3.22
N ARG A 55 17.46 -8.40 -4.19
CA ARG A 55 18.39 -7.27 -4.27
C ARG A 55 17.68 -5.96 -4.57
N VAL A 56 16.68 -6.00 -5.46
CA VAL A 56 15.87 -4.82 -5.77
C VAL A 56 15.12 -4.35 -4.52
N ILE A 57 14.44 -5.25 -3.81
CA ILE A 57 13.69 -4.92 -2.59
C ILE A 57 14.63 -4.38 -1.48
N LEU A 58 15.84 -4.91 -1.35
CA LEU A 58 16.82 -4.39 -0.39
C LEU A 58 17.31 -2.98 -0.75
N GLU A 59 17.41 -2.64 -2.02
CA GLU A 59 17.71 -1.28 -2.47
C GLU A 59 16.50 -0.35 -2.24
N GLU A 60 15.26 -0.80 -2.49
CA GLU A 60 14.05 -0.04 -2.18
C GLU A 60 13.94 0.25 -0.68
N LEU A 61 14.23 -0.73 0.18
CA LEU A 61 14.29 -0.53 1.62
C LEU A 61 15.34 0.52 2.01
N HIS A 62 16.49 0.50 1.36
CA HIS A 62 17.55 1.48 1.62
C HIS A 62 17.11 2.90 1.22
N LEU A 63 16.48 3.05 0.05
CA LEU A 63 15.93 4.33 -0.40
C LEU A 63 14.85 4.85 0.57
N GLN A 64 13.94 3.97 1.04
CA GLN A 64 12.92 4.33 2.02
C GLN A 64 13.52 4.73 3.37
N GLU A 65 14.55 4.00 3.83
CA GLU A 65 15.28 4.35 5.06
C GLU A 65 16.00 5.70 4.95
N ASP A 66 16.39 6.13 3.76
CA ASP A 66 17.07 7.40 3.51
C ASP A 66 16.11 8.58 3.35
N ASP A 67 14.83 8.35 3.05
CA ASP A 67 13.80 9.41 2.97
C ASP A 67 13.20 9.71 4.34
N PRO A 68 13.46 10.91 4.93
CA PRO A 68 12.91 11.26 6.24
C PRO A 68 11.37 11.32 6.28
N SER A 69 10.70 11.54 5.14
CA SER A 69 9.24 11.53 5.04
C SER A 69 8.68 10.12 5.21
N ASP A 70 9.30 9.14 4.55
CA ASP A 70 8.90 7.74 4.65
C ASP A 70 9.19 7.19 6.05
N VAL A 71 10.36 7.55 6.61
CA VAL A 71 10.73 7.14 7.97
C VAL A 71 9.75 7.68 9.02
N VAL A 72 9.34 8.95 8.94
CA VAL A 72 8.38 9.50 9.92
C VAL A 72 6.99 8.89 9.76
N ALA A 73 6.59 8.55 8.53
CA ALA A 73 5.34 7.85 8.27
C ALA A 73 5.34 6.43 8.88
N SER A 74 6.43 5.70 8.72
CA SER A 74 6.61 4.37 9.33
C SER A 74 6.59 4.42 10.86
N LEU A 75 7.28 5.39 11.47
CA LEU A 75 7.25 5.60 12.92
C LEU A 75 5.84 5.96 13.42
N LEU A 76 5.08 6.71 12.64
CA LEU A 76 3.70 7.04 12.95
C LEU A 76 2.80 5.80 12.93
N ASP A 77 2.92 4.97 11.89
CA ASP A 77 2.14 3.74 11.78
C ASP A 77 2.45 2.76 12.93
N GLU A 78 3.73 2.59 13.27
CA GLU A 78 4.18 1.79 14.41
C GLU A 78 3.62 2.34 15.74
N ALA A 79 3.61 3.65 15.92
CA ALA A 79 3.07 4.29 17.11
C ALA A 79 1.54 4.15 17.21
N LEU A 80 0.83 4.24 16.08
CA LEU A 80 -0.63 4.10 16.03
C LEU A 80 -1.10 2.66 16.20
N PHE A 81 -0.34 1.69 15.68
CA PHE A 81 -0.72 0.28 15.65
C PHE A 81 0.39 -0.61 16.22
N PRO A 82 0.80 -0.40 17.49
CA PRO A 82 1.83 -1.21 18.11
C PRO A 82 1.39 -2.68 18.15
N ASP A 83 2.33 -3.59 17.89
CA ASP A 83 2.14 -5.05 17.88
C ASP A 83 1.05 -5.57 16.91
N HIS A 84 0.67 -4.75 15.91
CA HIS A 84 -0.32 -5.10 14.90
C HIS A 84 0.25 -5.01 13.48
N ASP A 85 -0.30 -5.79 12.54
CA ASP A 85 0.17 -5.82 11.15
C ASP A 85 0.05 -4.46 10.45
N LEU A 86 -0.93 -3.64 10.80
CA LEU A 86 -1.07 -2.28 10.27
C LEU A 86 0.08 -1.34 10.68
N GLY A 87 0.81 -1.63 11.75
CA GLY A 87 2.00 -0.90 12.17
C GLY A 87 3.28 -1.32 11.46
N ARG A 88 3.26 -2.40 10.66
CA ARG A 88 4.45 -2.91 9.97
C ARG A 88 4.63 -2.26 8.60
N GLU A 89 5.87 -2.14 8.19
CA GLU A 89 6.21 -1.75 6.84
C GLU A 89 5.80 -2.80 5.80
N VAL A 90 5.29 -2.34 4.63
CA VAL A 90 4.84 -3.21 3.55
C VAL A 90 6.03 -3.95 2.92
N LEU A 91 7.17 -3.29 2.76
CA LEU A 91 8.40 -3.92 2.28
C LEU A 91 9.02 -4.89 3.31
N GLY A 92 8.55 -4.85 4.55
CA GLY A 92 9.12 -5.61 5.64
C GLY A 92 10.38 -4.99 6.22
N THR A 93 11.31 -5.81 6.65
CA THR A 93 12.61 -5.41 7.19
C THR A 93 13.72 -6.09 6.41
N ARG A 94 14.92 -5.52 6.40
CA ARG A 94 16.11 -6.17 5.82
C ARG A 94 16.22 -7.64 6.24
N LYS A 95 16.09 -7.90 7.55
CA LYS A 95 16.16 -9.26 8.10
C LYS A 95 15.07 -10.18 7.54
N SER A 96 13.83 -9.70 7.40
CA SER A 96 12.73 -10.52 6.85
C SER A 96 12.92 -10.80 5.36
N VAL A 97 13.37 -9.81 4.58
CA VAL A 97 13.64 -9.95 3.15
C VAL A 97 14.81 -10.91 2.88
N GLU A 98 15.90 -10.80 3.66
CA GLU A 98 17.04 -11.71 3.57
C GLU A 98 16.69 -13.16 3.95
N ALA A 99 15.73 -13.35 4.87
CA ALA A 99 15.30 -14.66 5.31
C ALA A 99 14.30 -15.36 4.38
N LEU A 100 13.63 -14.62 3.49
CA LEU A 100 12.69 -15.21 2.53
C LEU A 100 13.45 -16.04 1.48
N ASP A 101 13.03 -17.29 1.31
CA ASP A 101 13.50 -18.13 0.22
C ASP A 101 12.38 -18.43 -0.79
N ARG A 102 12.76 -19.04 -1.90
CA ARG A 102 11.81 -19.43 -2.97
C ARG A 102 10.68 -20.30 -2.46
N ASP A 103 10.96 -21.21 -1.54
CA ASP A 103 9.97 -22.20 -1.06
C ASP A 103 8.99 -21.53 -0.09
N GLY A 104 9.44 -20.59 0.74
CA GLY A 104 8.59 -19.77 1.58
C GLY A 104 7.64 -18.89 0.75
N ILE A 105 8.15 -18.27 -0.33
CA ILE A 105 7.34 -17.47 -1.25
C ILE A 105 6.31 -18.36 -1.96
N ALA A 106 6.72 -19.53 -2.44
CA ALA A 106 5.82 -20.47 -3.10
C ALA A 106 4.72 -20.98 -2.14
N ALA A 107 5.07 -21.30 -0.90
CA ALA A 107 4.10 -21.73 0.10
C ALA A 107 3.10 -20.62 0.46
N PHE A 108 3.57 -19.37 0.58
CA PHE A 108 2.71 -18.21 0.78
C PHE A 108 1.74 -18.03 -0.40
N HIS A 109 2.27 -18.05 -1.62
CA HIS A 109 1.48 -17.94 -2.84
C HIS A 109 0.43 -19.05 -2.94
N ASP A 110 0.82 -20.32 -2.74
CA ASP A 110 -0.09 -21.46 -2.80
C ASP A 110 -1.20 -21.38 -1.75
N ARG A 111 -0.92 -20.85 -0.57
CA ARG A 111 -1.89 -20.70 0.51
C ARG A 111 -2.88 -19.57 0.24
N TRP A 112 -2.42 -18.41 -0.21
CA TRP A 112 -3.23 -17.19 -0.18
C TRP A 112 -3.78 -16.76 -1.55
N TYR A 113 -3.14 -17.16 -2.66
CA TYR A 113 -3.61 -16.84 -4.01
C TYR A 113 -4.66 -17.86 -4.46
N ARG A 114 -5.81 -17.87 -3.77
CA ARG A 114 -6.94 -18.78 -3.96
C ARG A 114 -8.21 -17.99 -4.23
N SER A 115 -9.18 -18.61 -4.94
CA SER A 115 -10.41 -17.94 -5.36
C SER A 115 -11.16 -17.17 -4.26
N PRO A 116 -11.26 -17.63 -3.00
CA PRO A 116 -11.91 -16.86 -1.94
C PRO A 116 -11.21 -15.54 -1.61
N ASN A 117 -9.93 -15.39 -1.98
CA ASN A 117 -9.11 -14.20 -1.72
C ASN A 117 -8.91 -13.32 -2.95
N LEU A 118 -9.45 -13.71 -4.09
CA LEU A 118 -9.26 -13.01 -5.36
C LEU A 118 -10.54 -12.29 -5.75
N VAL A 119 -10.40 -11.03 -6.14
CA VAL A 119 -11.47 -10.24 -6.73
C VAL A 119 -10.97 -9.69 -8.05
N LEU A 120 -11.67 -9.98 -9.13
CA LEU A 120 -11.38 -9.42 -10.44
C LEU A 120 -12.39 -8.29 -10.73
N ALA A 121 -11.88 -7.15 -11.14
CA ALA A 121 -12.67 -6.01 -11.59
C ALA A 121 -12.15 -5.54 -12.95
N ALA A 122 -13.06 -5.24 -13.86
CA ALA A 122 -12.72 -4.69 -15.16
C ALA A 122 -13.60 -3.47 -15.46
N ALA A 123 -13.01 -2.48 -16.15
CA ALA A 123 -13.70 -1.28 -16.57
C ALA A 123 -13.21 -0.86 -17.97
N GLY A 124 -14.14 -0.41 -18.83
CA GLY A 124 -13.86 0.01 -20.20
C GLY A 124 -14.75 -0.70 -21.22
N ILE A 125 -14.21 -0.93 -22.43
CA ILE A 125 -14.90 -1.69 -23.47
C ILE A 125 -14.72 -3.19 -23.17
N VAL A 126 -15.60 -3.73 -22.33
CA VAL A 126 -15.54 -5.10 -21.83
C VAL A 126 -16.85 -5.81 -22.14
N ASP A 127 -16.77 -7.03 -22.67
CA ASP A 127 -17.90 -7.95 -22.72
C ASP A 127 -17.92 -8.78 -21.43
N HIS A 128 -18.98 -8.61 -20.63
CA HIS A 128 -19.09 -9.23 -19.31
C HIS A 128 -19.10 -10.75 -19.38
N ASP A 129 -19.89 -11.32 -20.27
CA ASP A 129 -20.08 -12.78 -20.33
C ASP A 129 -18.80 -13.47 -20.82
N LEU A 130 -18.17 -12.92 -21.86
CA LEU A 130 -16.88 -13.40 -22.35
C LEU A 130 -15.78 -13.24 -21.28
N LEU A 131 -15.78 -12.14 -20.53
CA LEU A 131 -14.82 -11.95 -19.43
C LEU A 131 -14.99 -13.03 -18.36
N VAL A 132 -16.22 -13.29 -17.93
CA VAL A 132 -16.52 -14.33 -16.92
C VAL A 132 -16.06 -15.70 -17.40
N GLU A 133 -16.33 -16.05 -18.65
CA GLU A 133 -15.88 -17.33 -19.24
C GLU A 133 -14.35 -17.44 -19.28
N SER A 134 -13.67 -16.42 -19.77
CA SER A 134 -12.19 -16.39 -19.86
C SER A 134 -11.55 -16.49 -18.47
N VAL A 135 -12.06 -15.75 -17.49
CA VAL A 135 -11.59 -15.78 -16.10
C VAL A 135 -11.84 -17.15 -15.46
N ALA A 136 -13.02 -17.75 -15.67
CA ALA A 136 -13.32 -19.09 -15.17
C ALA A 136 -12.31 -20.15 -15.66
N VAL A 137 -11.87 -20.03 -16.90
CA VAL A 137 -10.84 -20.92 -17.49
C VAL A 137 -9.47 -20.62 -16.89
N ALA A 138 -9.03 -19.36 -16.91
CA ALA A 138 -7.69 -18.95 -16.47
C ALA A 138 -7.44 -19.26 -14.99
N PHE A 139 -8.47 -19.17 -14.13
CA PHE A 139 -8.35 -19.37 -12.68
C PHE A 139 -8.90 -20.72 -12.18
N ALA A 140 -9.24 -21.66 -13.07
CA ALA A 140 -9.84 -22.95 -12.72
C ALA A 140 -9.02 -23.77 -11.69
N GLY A 141 -7.69 -23.66 -11.73
CA GLY A 141 -6.77 -24.37 -10.82
C GLY A 141 -6.65 -23.77 -9.41
N ARG A 142 -7.30 -22.64 -9.13
CA ARG A 142 -7.16 -21.88 -7.86
C ARG A 142 -8.37 -21.98 -6.93
N GLY A 143 -9.24 -22.95 -7.14
CA GLY A 143 -10.39 -23.24 -6.27
C GLY A 143 -9.98 -23.65 -4.86
N GLY A 144 -10.91 -23.48 -3.90
CA GLY A 144 -10.68 -23.82 -2.48
C GLY A 144 -9.81 -22.80 -1.74
N GLY A 145 -9.44 -23.13 -0.52
CA GLY A 145 -8.67 -22.25 0.38
C GLY A 145 -9.55 -21.54 1.40
N GLU A 146 -8.90 -20.88 2.35
CA GLU A 146 -9.53 -20.10 3.41
C GLU A 146 -9.25 -18.61 3.22
N ALA A 147 -10.22 -17.77 3.54
CA ALA A 147 -9.98 -16.34 3.66
C ALA A 147 -9.11 -16.04 4.90
N PRO A 148 -8.17 -15.09 4.81
CA PRO A 148 -7.37 -14.73 5.97
C PRO A 148 -8.27 -14.16 7.06
N LYS A 149 -8.04 -14.58 8.30
CA LYS A 149 -8.68 -13.97 9.46
C LYS A 149 -7.96 -12.69 9.82
N ARG A 150 -8.70 -11.61 9.90
CA ARG A 150 -8.20 -10.32 10.37
C ARG A 150 -8.70 -10.08 11.79
N SER A 151 -7.91 -9.36 12.57
CA SER A 151 -8.29 -8.88 13.89
C SER A 151 -8.14 -7.36 13.91
N ALA A 152 -9.11 -6.67 14.50
CA ALA A 152 -8.97 -5.24 14.72
C ALA A 152 -7.82 -4.97 15.70
N PRO A 153 -7.06 -3.89 15.51
CA PRO A 153 -5.97 -3.53 16.42
C PRO A 153 -6.53 -3.23 17.82
N GLU A 154 -5.85 -3.73 18.83
CA GLU A 154 -6.20 -3.44 20.22
C GLU A 154 -6.07 -1.94 20.52
N ALA A 155 -6.88 -1.44 21.46
CA ALA A 155 -6.84 -0.05 21.91
C ALA A 155 -5.66 0.18 22.86
N LEU A 156 -4.44 -0.03 22.38
CA LEU A 156 -3.21 0.25 23.12
C LEU A 156 -2.90 1.76 23.11
N PRO A 157 -2.27 2.31 24.18
CA PRO A 157 -1.81 3.67 24.16
C PRO A 157 -0.81 3.91 23.03
N CYS A 158 -1.02 5.00 22.29
CA CYS A 158 -0.02 5.50 21.36
C CYS A 158 1.09 6.20 22.13
N GLY A 159 2.33 6.04 21.69
CA GLY A 159 3.49 6.67 22.28
C GLY A 159 4.21 7.55 21.27
N ASP A 160 5.10 8.41 21.78
CA ASP A 160 5.97 9.21 20.95
C ASP A 160 7.10 8.34 20.37
N ARG A 161 7.48 8.63 19.14
CA ARG A 161 8.63 8.03 18.46
C ARG A 161 9.54 9.15 17.97
N THR A 162 10.81 9.00 18.16
CA THR A 162 11.81 9.95 17.68
C THR A 162 13.02 9.22 17.14
N LEU A 163 13.42 9.58 15.93
CA LEU A 163 14.66 9.15 15.32
C LEU A 163 15.53 10.37 15.04
N ARG A 164 16.77 10.36 15.54
CA ARG A 164 17.73 11.43 15.30
C ARG A 164 18.74 11.00 14.26
N ARG A 165 18.80 11.76 13.17
CA ARG A 165 19.78 11.59 12.09
C ARG A 165 20.30 12.97 11.66
N PRO A 166 21.51 13.06 11.09
CA PRO A 166 21.97 14.27 10.42
C PRO A 166 21.18 14.45 9.11
N THR A 167 20.16 15.30 9.11
CA THR A 167 19.32 15.60 7.96
C THR A 167 19.22 17.11 7.77
N GLU A 168 18.95 17.56 6.55
CA GLU A 168 18.75 18.98 6.24
C GLU A 168 17.40 19.51 6.74
N SER A 169 16.47 18.61 7.02
CA SER A 169 15.10 18.94 7.43
C SER A 169 14.61 18.06 8.58
N VAL A 170 13.72 18.61 9.39
CA VAL A 170 13.00 17.88 10.44
C VAL A 170 11.61 17.53 9.91
N HIS A 171 11.29 16.26 9.93
CA HIS A 171 9.97 15.74 9.58
C HIS A 171 9.23 15.36 10.85
N MET A 172 7.99 15.81 10.94
CA MET A 172 7.11 15.59 12.09
C MET A 172 5.79 15.01 11.61
N ALA A 173 5.25 14.06 12.38
CA ALA A 173 3.92 13.53 12.14
C ALA A 173 3.13 13.43 13.43
N TRP A 174 1.86 13.80 13.38
CA TRP A 174 0.88 13.61 14.43
C TRP A 174 -0.21 12.70 13.93
N GLY A 175 -0.58 11.71 14.72
CA GLY A 175 -1.56 10.74 14.29
C GLY A 175 -2.59 10.37 15.34
N TRP A 176 -3.74 9.97 14.84
CA TRP A 176 -4.87 9.49 15.65
C TRP A 176 -5.45 8.25 14.99
N ARG A 177 -5.87 7.28 15.80
CA ARG A 177 -6.72 6.21 15.30
C ARG A 177 -8.06 6.78 14.87
N SER A 178 -8.60 6.27 13.79
CA SER A 178 -9.79 6.77 13.15
C SER A 178 -10.76 5.63 12.82
N ILE A 179 -11.86 5.98 12.15
CA ILE A 179 -12.88 5.05 11.72
C ILE A 179 -12.41 4.15 10.58
N HIS A 180 -13.01 2.98 10.47
CA HIS A 180 -12.73 2.02 9.40
C HIS A 180 -13.47 2.37 8.08
N ARG A 181 -13.08 1.72 6.97
CA ARG A 181 -13.60 2.02 5.62
C ARG A 181 -15.12 1.77 5.44
N HIS A 182 -15.73 0.94 6.28
CA HIS A 182 -17.17 0.64 6.22
C HIS A 182 -18.02 1.56 7.09
N ASP A 183 -17.42 2.48 7.86
CA ASP A 183 -18.15 3.47 8.67
C ASP A 183 -18.87 4.47 7.75
N GLN A 184 -20.12 4.75 8.04
CA GLN A 184 -20.93 5.69 7.25
C GLN A 184 -20.37 7.11 7.26
N ARG A 185 -19.63 7.49 8.31
CA ARG A 185 -19.01 8.80 8.49
C ARG A 185 -17.75 9.01 7.65
N ARG A 186 -17.25 7.98 6.95
CA ARG A 186 -15.99 8.07 6.18
C ARG A 186 -15.95 9.22 5.17
N ARG A 187 -17.11 9.55 4.56
CA ARG A 187 -17.19 10.65 3.59
C ARG A 187 -17.06 12.02 4.28
N ALA A 188 -17.69 12.18 5.43
CA ALA A 188 -17.56 13.39 6.25
C ALA A 188 -16.14 13.55 6.79
N LEU A 189 -15.51 12.46 7.24
CA LEU A 189 -14.10 12.45 7.61
C LEU A 189 -13.22 12.89 6.44
N GLY A 190 -13.39 12.32 5.26
CA GLY A 190 -12.62 12.67 4.06
C GLY A 190 -12.73 14.17 3.71
N LEU A 191 -13.95 14.73 3.77
CA LEU A 191 -14.15 16.17 3.59
C LEU A 191 -13.45 16.99 4.67
N GLY A 192 -13.58 16.60 5.95
CA GLY A 192 -12.90 17.27 7.06
C GLY A 192 -11.39 17.26 6.92
N VAL A 193 -10.81 16.14 6.56
CA VAL A 193 -9.36 15.99 6.29
C VAL A 193 -8.93 16.87 5.11
N HIS A 194 -9.71 16.89 4.04
CA HIS A 194 -9.42 17.74 2.89
C HIS A 194 -9.44 19.23 3.22
N VAL A 195 -10.41 19.70 3.98
CA VAL A 195 -10.47 21.08 4.48
C VAL A 195 -9.29 21.38 5.41
N LEU A 196 -8.88 20.40 6.22
CA LEU A 196 -7.78 20.58 7.18
C LEU A 196 -6.41 20.70 6.48
N GLY A 197 -6.07 19.76 5.59
CA GLY A 197 -4.73 19.67 5.00
C GLY A 197 -4.66 19.04 3.61
N GLY A 198 -5.77 19.01 2.85
CA GLY A 198 -5.85 18.31 1.57
C GLY A 198 -5.43 19.12 0.32
N GLY A 199 -4.87 20.31 0.48
CA GLY A 199 -4.44 21.11 -0.68
C GLY A 199 -3.97 22.51 -0.31
N LEU A 200 -3.62 23.30 -1.30
CA LEU A 200 -3.02 24.65 -1.10
C LEU A 200 -3.95 25.65 -0.39
N SER A 201 -5.26 25.50 -0.52
CA SER A 201 -6.27 26.31 0.17
C SER A 201 -6.72 25.74 1.52
N SER A 202 -6.11 24.66 1.98
CA SER A 202 -6.45 24.03 3.26
C SER A 202 -5.99 24.87 4.44
N ARG A 203 -6.63 24.68 5.60
CA ARG A 203 -6.36 25.46 6.80
C ARG A 203 -4.92 25.34 7.30
N LEU A 204 -4.36 24.12 7.31
CA LEU A 204 -2.97 23.91 7.71
C LEU A 204 -2.00 24.58 6.75
N PHE A 205 -2.21 24.40 5.44
CA PHE A 205 -1.33 24.98 4.45
C PHE A 205 -1.31 26.52 4.56
N GLN A 206 -2.48 27.16 4.62
CA GLN A 206 -2.57 28.62 4.79
C GLN A 206 -1.96 29.08 6.10
N ALA A 207 -2.35 28.50 7.24
CA ALA A 207 -1.94 28.99 8.55
C ALA A 207 -0.48 28.69 8.89
N VAL A 208 0.09 27.57 8.44
CA VAL A 208 1.45 27.14 8.81
C VAL A 208 2.47 27.57 7.76
N ARG A 209 2.17 27.38 6.47
CA ARG A 209 3.10 27.66 5.40
C ARG A 209 2.98 29.09 4.90
N GLU A 210 1.77 29.51 4.46
CA GLU A 210 1.61 30.82 3.81
C GLU A 210 1.68 32.00 4.80
N ASP A 211 0.92 31.95 5.90
CA ASP A 211 0.84 33.08 6.84
C ASP A 211 2.08 33.18 7.75
N ARG A 212 2.66 32.04 8.16
CA ARG A 212 3.74 31.99 9.17
C ARG A 212 5.08 31.54 8.64
N GLY A 213 5.15 30.89 7.51
CA GLY A 213 6.39 30.35 6.93
C GLY A 213 7.10 29.35 7.84
N LEU A 214 6.35 28.59 8.67
CA LEU A 214 6.92 27.68 9.67
C LEU A 214 7.33 26.34 9.06
N ALA A 215 6.69 25.92 7.98
CA ALA A 215 7.02 24.68 7.30
C ALA A 215 6.94 24.88 5.78
N TYR A 216 7.79 24.19 5.04
CA TYR A 216 7.73 24.18 3.58
C TYR A 216 6.76 23.14 3.03
N SER A 217 6.44 22.13 3.85
CA SER A 217 5.43 21.12 3.53
C SER A 217 4.57 20.86 4.76
N VAL A 218 3.24 20.89 4.59
CA VAL A 218 2.27 20.49 5.60
C VAL A 218 1.02 19.95 4.92
N PHE A 219 0.58 18.77 5.33
CA PHE A 219 -0.63 18.14 4.79
C PHE A 219 -1.29 17.23 5.83
N ALA A 220 -2.56 16.90 5.60
CA ALA A 220 -3.29 15.91 6.37
C ALA A 220 -3.83 14.82 5.45
N GLY A 221 -3.84 13.59 5.94
CA GLY A 221 -4.34 12.42 5.25
C GLY A 221 -5.08 11.47 6.18
N ALA A 222 -5.89 10.60 5.63
CA ALA A 222 -6.53 9.51 6.36
C ALA A 222 -6.40 8.20 5.59
N HIS A 223 -6.03 7.15 6.30
CA HIS A 223 -6.00 5.77 5.80
C HIS A 223 -7.13 5.00 6.47
N LEU A 224 -8.03 4.45 5.65
CA LEU A 224 -9.18 3.70 6.13
C LEU A 224 -9.00 2.21 5.78
N TYR A 225 -8.73 1.42 6.80
CA TYR A 225 -8.58 -0.03 6.70
C TYR A 225 -9.92 -0.74 6.89
N SER A 226 -9.94 -2.06 6.76
CA SER A 226 -11.17 -2.87 6.86
C SER A 226 -11.83 -2.78 8.23
N ASP A 227 -11.04 -2.72 9.29
CA ASP A 227 -11.46 -2.78 10.70
C ASP A 227 -10.85 -1.68 11.58
N ALA A 228 -10.04 -0.80 10.99
CA ALA A 228 -9.42 0.34 11.66
C ALA A 228 -9.25 1.53 10.70
N GLY A 229 -8.72 2.62 11.22
CA GLY A 229 -8.30 3.77 10.43
C GLY A 229 -7.24 4.60 11.15
N ALA A 230 -6.55 5.42 10.39
CA ALA A 230 -5.59 6.40 10.85
C ALA A 230 -5.88 7.76 10.24
N LEU A 231 -5.72 8.81 11.01
CA LEU A 231 -5.64 10.20 10.56
C LEU A 231 -4.24 10.68 10.87
N GLY A 232 -3.55 11.25 9.90
CA GLY A 232 -2.21 11.81 10.05
C GLY A 232 -2.14 13.26 9.61
N ILE A 233 -1.30 14.05 10.30
CA ILE A 233 -0.83 15.35 9.88
C ILE A 233 0.67 15.25 9.78
N HIS A 234 1.24 15.68 8.66
CA HIS A 234 2.67 15.72 8.40
C HIS A 234 3.13 17.15 8.18
N ALA A 235 4.29 17.48 8.70
CA ALA A 235 4.97 18.73 8.44
C ALA A 235 6.47 18.52 8.28
N ALA A 236 7.08 19.29 7.39
CA ALA A 236 8.52 19.32 7.21
C ALA A 236 9.02 20.76 7.32
N THR A 237 10.09 20.96 8.11
CA THR A 237 10.64 22.28 8.42
C THR A 237 12.15 22.23 8.55
N GLU A 238 12.77 23.39 8.62
CA GLU A 238 14.19 23.54 8.98
C GLU A 238 14.41 23.18 10.46
N PRO A 239 15.59 22.63 10.83
CA PRO A 239 15.87 22.25 12.22
C PRO A 239 15.71 23.37 13.24
N ASP A 240 16.01 24.61 12.85
CA ASP A 240 15.93 25.79 13.71
C ASP A 240 14.48 26.27 13.96
N ARG A 241 13.51 25.65 13.28
CA ARG A 241 12.06 25.99 13.39
C ARG A 241 11.19 24.84 13.90
N ALA A 242 11.81 23.70 14.26
CA ALA A 242 11.12 22.50 14.71
C ALA A 242 10.76 22.53 16.21
#